data_1d013c1d23c96d1259312386f2aec665
#
_entry.id   1d013c1d23c96d1259312386f2aec665
#
_cell.length_a   1.000
_cell.length_b   1.000
_cell.length_c   1.000
_cell.angle_alpha   90.00
_cell.angle_beta   90.00
_cell.angle_gamma   90.00
#
_symmetry.space_group_name_H-M   'P 1'
#
loop_
_entity.id
_entity.type
_entity.pdbx_description
1 polymer ?
#
loop_
_entity_poly.entity_id
_entity_poly.type
_entity_poly.pdbx_seq_one_letter_code
_entity_poly.pdbx_strand_id
1 'polypeptide(L)'
;RDRYSLNAFEEREEKALYEENLQSGFWSPGRYYGFLNTFRYEKEKVALDKYTIIEAARSRTVYNWLQYFSPEHLEEECRQGGFAIQGYYSDVAGTPFAPEGKEFAVIITCFFE
;
A
#
# COMPACT_ATOMS: atom_id res chain seq x y z
N ARG A 1 -6.60 -0.48 -4.65
CA ARG A 1 -5.36 0.18 -5.09
C ARG A 1 -4.37 -0.85 -5.56
N ASP A 2 -3.64 -0.50 -6.59
CA ASP A 2 -2.77 -1.45 -7.30
C ASP A 2 -1.61 -1.98 -6.46
N ARG A 3 -1.27 -1.32 -5.36
CA ARG A 3 -0.14 -1.73 -4.53
C ARG A 3 -0.49 -2.67 -3.38
N TYR A 4 -1.72 -3.13 -3.30
CA TYR A 4 -2.14 -4.03 -2.23
C TYR A 4 -2.12 -5.51 -2.62
N SER A 5 -1.96 -5.82 -3.89
CA SER A 5 -1.84 -7.18 -4.38
C SER A 5 -0.39 -7.67 -4.26
N LEU A 6 -0.18 -8.98 -4.08
CA LEU A 6 1.17 -9.55 -4.12
C LEU A 6 1.86 -9.32 -5.46
N ASN A 7 1.08 -9.24 -6.55
CA ASN A 7 1.66 -8.91 -7.86
C ASN A 7 2.30 -7.52 -7.84
N ALA A 8 1.68 -6.55 -7.15
CA ALA A 8 2.26 -5.23 -6.98
C ALA A 8 3.48 -5.26 -6.05
N PHE A 9 3.45 -6.11 -5.02
CA PHE A 9 4.59 -6.26 -4.11
C PHE A 9 5.83 -6.76 -4.85
N GLU A 10 5.69 -7.71 -5.77
CA GLU A 10 6.81 -8.26 -6.52
C GLU A 10 7.51 -7.17 -7.36
N GLU A 11 6.81 -6.13 -7.74
CA GLU A 11 7.38 -5.02 -8.51
C GLU A 11 7.98 -3.92 -7.64
N ARG A 12 7.78 -3.96 -6.33
CA ARG A 12 8.36 -2.96 -5.43
C ARG A 12 9.86 -3.20 -5.29
N GLU A 13 10.63 -2.13 -5.35
CA GLU A 13 12.08 -2.18 -5.20
C GLU A 13 12.50 -1.36 -3.99
N GLU A 14 13.52 -1.82 -3.28
CA GLU A 14 14.17 -1.00 -2.27
C GLU A 14 14.93 0.11 -2.98
N LYS A 15 14.72 1.34 -2.54
CA LYS A 15 15.35 2.48 -3.17
C LYS A 15 15.54 3.63 -2.20
N ALA A 16 16.43 4.54 -2.58
CA ALA A 16 16.60 5.82 -1.90
C ALA A 16 16.50 6.91 -2.96
N LEU A 17 15.62 7.87 -2.74
CA LEU A 17 15.36 8.95 -3.66
C LEU A 17 15.46 10.27 -2.91
N TYR A 18 16.08 11.28 -3.54
CA TYR A 18 16.12 12.64 -3.02
C TYR A 18 15.65 13.60 -4.10
N GLU A 19 14.71 14.45 -3.75
CA GLU A 19 14.26 15.51 -4.65
C GLU A 19 13.88 16.77 -3.88
N GLU A 20 14.19 17.92 -4.48
CA GLU A 20 13.62 19.18 -4.03
C GLU A 20 12.14 19.19 -4.38
N ASN A 21 11.29 19.56 -3.42
CA ASN A 21 9.83 19.53 -3.57
C ASN A 21 9.30 18.16 -4.02
N LEU A 22 9.80 17.11 -3.39
CA LEU A 22 9.42 15.73 -3.68
C LEU A 22 7.91 15.58 -3.83
N GLN A 23 7.48 14.85 -4.85
CA GLN A 23 6.07 14.64 -5.19
C GLN A 23 5.33 15.94 -5.51
N SER A 24 6.01 16.83 -6.23
CA SER A 24 5.42 18.05 -6.79
C SER A 24 4.74 18.95 -5.76
N GLY A 25 5.37 19.10 -4.60
CA GLY A 25 4.89 20.00 -3.56
C GLY A 25 3.83 19.40 -2.65
N PHE A 26 3.63 18.09 -2.69
CA PHE A 26 2.63 17.41 -1.89
C PHE A 26 2.78 17.66 -0.38
N TRP A 27 4.02 17.70 0.10
CA TRP A 27 4.33 17.67 1.54
C TRP A 27 4.32 19.01 2.25
N SER A 28 4.42 20.10 1.51
CA SER A 28 4.46 21.44 2.11
C SER A 28 4.09 22.49 1.08
N PRO A 29 3.43 23.58 1.46
CA PRO A 29 3.13 24.69 0.55
C PRO A 29 4.39 25.47 0.16
N GLY A 30 5.44 25.44 1.00
CA GLY A 30 6.70 26.10 0.73
C GLY A 30 7.73 25.16 0.15
N ARG A 31 8.92 25.67 -0.04
CA ARG A 31 10.05 24.88 -0.53
C ARG A 31 10.52 23.89 0.54
N TYR A 32 10.82 22.69 0.12
CA TYR A 32 11.35 21.66 1.02
C TYR A 32 12.22 20.69 0.25
N TYR A 33 12.99 19.88 1.00
CA TYR A 33 13.75 18.76 0.45
C TYR A 33 13.12 17.47 0.96
N GLY A 34 12.89 16.54 0.05
CA GLY A 34 12.27 15.26 0.40
C GLY A 34 13.20 14.10 0.12
N PHE A 35 13.26 13.17 1.08
CA PHE A 35 13.95 11.91 0.94
C PHE A 35 12.93 10.80 1.05
N LEU A 36 12.97 9.86 0.12
CA LEU A 36 12.14 8.66 0.18
C LEU A 36 13.05 7.45 0.25
N ASN A 37 12.89 6.68 1.30
CA ASN A 37 13.58 5.40 1.44
C ASN A 37 12.52 4.30 1.50
N THR A 38 12.62 3.33 0.59
CA THR A 38 11.69 2.20 0.53
C THR A 38 12.39 0.95 1.00
N PHE A 39 11.77 0.25 1.95
CA PHE A 39 12.26 -1.02 2.51
C PHE A 39 11.22 -2.10 2.23
N ARG A 40 11.69 -3.30 1.88
CA ARG A 40 10.83 -4.45 1.66
C ARG A 40 11.02 -5.46 2.77
N TYR A 41 9.92 -5.97 3.29
CA TYR A 41 9.92 -7.06 4.26
C TYR A 41 9.27 -8.25 3.58
N GLU A 42 10.12 -9.12 3.01
CA GLU A 42 9.68 -10.19 2.11
C GLU A 42 8.78 -11.20 2.80
N LYS A 43 9.11 -11.56 4.02
CA LYS A 43 8.36 -12.57 4.77
C LYS A 43 6.94 -12.10 5.08
N GLU A 44 6.82 -10.85 5.51
CA GLU A 44 5.54 -10.26 5.90
C GLU A 44 4.74 -9.70 4.73
N LYS A 45 5.38 -9.58 3.56
CA LYS A 45 4.80 -8.93 2.38
C LYS A 45 4.38 -7.49 2.68
N VAL A 46 5.28 -6.77 3.34
CA VAL A 46 5.09 -5.38 3.74
C VAL A 46 6.15 -4.52 3.07
N ALA A 47 5.77 -3.35 2.61
CA ALA A 47 6.70 -2.32 2.17
C ALA A 47 6.58 -1.11 3.10
N LEU A 48 7.71 -0.51 3.41
CA LEU A 48 7.77 0.73 4.17
C LEU A 48 8.33 1.83 3.27
N ASP A 49 7.54 2.87 3.06
CA ASP A 49 8.02 4.11 2.44
C ASP A 49 8.28 5.11 3.56
N LYS A 50 9.53 5.40 3.82
CA LYS A 50 9.94 6.37 4.83
C LYS A 50 10.25 7.69 4.15
N TYR A 51 9.46 8.71 4.45
CA TYR A 51 9.63 10.06 3.92
C TYR A 51 10.27 10.95 4.98
N THR A 52 11.36 11.60 4.61
CA THR A 52 11.98 12.63 5.45
C THR A 52 11.83 13.96 4.73
N ILE A 53 11.13 14.91 5.36
CA ILE A 53 10.80 16.20 4.78
C ILE A 53 11.55 17.27 5.57
N ILE A 54 12.43 18.01 4.88
CA ILE A 54 13.24 19.06 5.48
C ILE A 54 12.74 20.40 4.95
N GLU A 55 12.13 21.18 5.84
CA GLU A 55 11.64 22.52 5.57
C GLU A 55 12.57 23.54 6.23
N ALA A 56 12.40 24.83 5.90
CA ALA A 56 13.27 25.89 6.45
C ALA A 56 13.21 25.93 7.98
N ALA A 57 12.04 25.71 8.59
CA ALA A 57 11.82 25.85 10.01
C ALA A 57 11.85 24.52 10.79
N ARG A 58 11.75 23.38 10.10
CA ARG A 58 11.63 22.08 10.78
C ARG A 58 11.97 20.94 9.84
N SER A 59 12.19 19.74 10.42
CA SER A 59 12.20 18.50 9.67
C SER A 59 11.23 17.54 10.31
N ARG A 60 10.70 16.60 9.52
CA ARG A 60 9.79 15.58 10.02
C ARG A 60 9.95 14.30 9.22
N THR A 61 9.59 13.19 9.82
CA THR A 61 9.65 11.88 9.18
C THR A 61 8.27 11.27 9.19
N VAL A 62 7.85 10.73 8.04
CA VAL A 62 6.57 10.04 7.90
C VAL A 62 6.83 8.63 7.46
N TYR A 63 6.22 7.67 8.15
CA TYR A 63 6.34 6.25 7.84
C TYR A 63 5.02 5.79 7.23
N ASN A 64 5.09 5.27 6.01
CA ASN A 64 3.93 4.74 5.31
C ASN A 64 4.11 3.24 5.13
N TRP A 65 3.41 2.47 5.95
CA TRP A 65 3.46 1.01 5.93
C TRP A 65 2.37 0.46 5.03
N LEU A 66 2.74 -0.42 4.11
CA LEU A 66 1.82 -0.99 3.14
C LEU A 66 1.86 -2.50 3.24
N GLN A 67 0.74 -3.09 3.65
CA GLN A 67 0.56 -4.54 3.65
C GLN A 67 0.01 -4.98 2.30
N TYR A 68 0.61 -6.01 1.71
CA TYR A 68 0.18 -6.60 0.46
C TYR A 68 -0.45 -7.95 0.73
N PHE A 69 -1.46 -8.30 -0.07
CA PHE A 69 -2.26 -9.51 0.15
C PHE A 69 -2.34 -10.36 -1.10
N SER A 70 -2.37 -11.70 -0.90
CA SER A 70 -2.97 -12.61 -1.87
C SER A 70 -4.45 -12.73 -1.54
N PRO A 71 -5.29 -13.18 -2.50
CA PRO A 71 -6.70 -13.48 -2.19
C PRO A 71 -6.86 -14.47 -1.04
N GLU A 72 -6.02 -15.49 -0.98
CA GLU A 72 -6.05 -16.53 0.06
C GLU A 72 -5.70 -15.96 1.43
N HIS A 73 -4.71 -15.09 1.50
CA HIS A 73 -4.30 -14.46 2.76
C HIS A 73 -5.41 -13.54 3.28
N LEU A 74 -6.02 -12.75 2.40
CA LEU A 74 -7.10 -11.86 2.78
C LEU A 74 -8.33 -12.65 3.24
N GLU A 75 -8.66 -13.76 2.57
CA GLU A 75 -9.75 -14.63 2.98
C GLU A 75 -9.53 -15.17 4.39
N GLU A 76 -8.31 -15.61 4.70
CA GLU A 76 -7.98 -16.10 6.02
C GLU A 76 -8.13 -15.03 7.09
N GLU A 77 -7.64 -13.82 6.83
CA GLU A 77 -7.79 -12.72 7.77
C GLU A 77 -9.24 -12.32 7.98
N CYS A 78 -10.04 -12.31 6.93
CA CYS A 78 -11.46 -12.00 7.02
C CYS A 78 -12.17 -13.06 7.87
N ARG A 79 -11.86 -14.32 7.65
CA ARG A 79 -12.48 -15.42 8.41
C ARG A 79 -12.14 -15.34 9.89
N GLN A 80 -10.88 -15.03 10.22
CA GLN A 80 -10.46 -14.86 11.62
C GLN A 80 -11.20 -13.68 12.29
N GLY A 81 -11.55 -12.67 11.52
CA GLY A 81 -12.31 -11.52 12.00
C GLY A 81 -13.82 -11.72 12.01
N GLY A 82 -14.31 -12.90 11.60
CA GLY A 82 -15.74 -13.18 11.57
C GLY A 82 -16.43 -12.75 10.28
N PHE A 83 -15.69 -12.64 9.18
CA PHE A 83 -16.24 -12.23 7.88
C PHE A 83 -16.03 -13.30 6.82
N ALA A 84 -16.95 -13.35 5.86
CA ALA A 84 -16.84 -14.20 4.69
C ALA A 84 -16.72 -13.34 3.44
N ILE A 85 -15.88 -13.78 2.50
CA ILE A 85 -15.74 -13.09 1.21
C ILE A 85 -16.84 -13.62 0.28
N GLN A 86 -17.66 -12.70 -0.26
CA GLN A 86 -18.76 -13.03 -1.16
C GLN A 86 -18.35 -12.95 -2.63
N GLY A 87 -17.33 -12.18 -2.96
CA GLY A 87 -16.88 -12.05 -4.34
C GLY A 87 -15.57 -11.35 -4.45
N TYR A 88 -14.87 -11.63 -5.55
CA TYR A 88 -13.57 -11.03 -5.89
C TYR A 88 -13.72 -10.25 -7.18
N TYR A 89 -13.12 -9.06 -7.22
CA TYR A 89 -13.12 -8.18 -8.38
C TYR A 89 -11.74 -7.56 -8.54
N SER A 90 -11.44 -7.06 -9.73
CA SER A 90 -10.15 -6.39 -9.98
C SER A 90 -10.08 -4.99 -9.37
N ASP A 91 -11.22 -4.34 -9.17
CA ASP A 91 -11.29 -3.00 -8.58
C ASP A 91 -12.64 -2.78 -7.90
N VAL A 92 -12.78 -1.61 -7.28
CA VAL A 92 -14.02 -1.28 -6.56
C VAL A 92 -15.19 -0.91 -7.48
N ALA A 93 -14.92 -0.79 -8.77
CA ALA A 93 -15.99 -0.57 -9.76
C ALA A 93 -16.66 -1.86 -10.21
N GLY A 94 -16.15 -3.01 -9.79
CA GLY A 94 -16.75 -4.31 -10.13
C GLY A 94 -16.19 -4.95 -11.38
N THR A 95 -15.02 -4.53 -11.85
CA THR A 95 -14.35 -5.16 -12.97
C THR A 95 -14.06 -6.62 -12.64
N PRO A 96 -14.30 -7.57 -13.57
CA PRO A 96 -14.06 -8.99 -13.31
C PRO A 96 -12.65 -9.27 -12.81
N PHE A 97 -12.55 -10.21 -11.87
CA PHE A 97 -11.29 -10.53 -11.22
C PHE A 97 -10.25 -11.07 -12.20
N ALA A 98 -9.05 -10.48 -12.17
CA ALA A 98 -7.89 -10.92 -12.94
C ALA A 98 -6.78 -11.32 -11.95
N PRO A 99 -6.37 -12.62 -11.90
CA PRO A 99 -5.38 -13.08 -10.92
C PRO A 99 -4.03 -12.37 -11.01
N GLU A 100 -3.64 -11.90 -12.19
CA GLU A 100 -2.37 -11.21 -12.42
C GLU A 100 -2.43 -9.71 -12.14
N GLY A 101 -3.58 -9.18 -11.75
CA GLY A 101 -3.77 -7.77 -11.47
C GLY A 101 -2.95 -7.28 -10.27
N LYS A 102 -2.64 -6.00 -10.26
CA LYS A 102 -1.87 -5.38 -9.18
C LYS A 102 -2.74 -4.95 -8.01
N GLU A 103 -4.04 -4.94 -8.20
CA GLU A 103 -5.00 -4.67 -7.14
C GLU A 103 -6.18 -5.63 -7.24
N PHE A 104 -6.90 -5.76 -6.18
CA PHE A 104 -8.17 -6.47 -6.19
C PHE A 104 -9.08 -5.91 -5.11
N ALA A 105 -10.37 -6.17 -5.26
CA ALA A 105 -11.38 -5.75 -4.31
C ALA A 105 -12.24 -6.95 -3.94
N VAL A 106 -12.80 -6.93 -2.74
CA VAL A 106 -13.66 -8.00 -2.26
C VAL A 106 -14.93 -7.41 -1.67
N ILE A 107 -16.00 -8.19 -1.73
CA ILE A 107 -17.23 -7.92 -0.98
C ILE A 107 -17.25 -8.90 0.17
N ILE A 108 -17.41 -8.39 1.38
CA ILE A 108 -17.45 -9.23 2.58
C ILE A 108 -18.77 -9.08 3.31
N THR A 109 -19.14 -10.14 4.01
CA THR A 109 -20.30 -10.14 4.89
C THR A 109 -19.88 -10.70 6.24
N CYS A 110 -20.64 -10.32 7.27
CA CYS A 110 -20.39 -10.83 8.62
C CYS A 110 -20.93 -12.26 8.75
N PHE A 111 -20.16 -13.15 9.40
CA PHE A 111 -20.64 -14.50 9.72
C PHE A 111 -21.75 -14.48 10.75
N PHE A 112 -21.73 -13.52 11.66
CA PHE A 112 -22.66 -13.44 12.77
C PHE A 112 -23.74 -12.42 12.47
N GLU A 113 -24.94 -12.82 12.65
CA GLU A 113 -26.10 -11.99 12.43
C GLU A 113 -26.39 -11.06 13.63
#